data_7db35d9787fca42355d1964576a0cff4
#
_entry.id   7db35d9787fca42355d1964576a0cff4
#
_cell.length_a   1.000
_cell.length_b   1.000
_cell.length_c   1.000
_cell.angle_alpha   90.00
_cell.angle_beta   90.00
_cell.angle_gamma   90.00
#
_symmetry.space_group_name_H-M   'P 1'
#
loop_
_entity.id
_entity.type
_entity.pdbx_description
1 polymer ?
#
loop_
_entity_poly.entity_id
_entity_poly.type
_entity_poly.pdbx_seq_one_letter_code
_entity_poly.pdbx_strand_id
1 'polypeptide(L)'
;DDLMVMLYGMERFDVDGDPGKLKRLADHLDVDGIDGIDDSDGDRRIASVQGLKEAYGFAASRFIVEQAEHFVADHDKELLICLLCPTATEQVLRGQPRYDQGFANYLRAAGHRVFDMNEVHRQDFGDFSLSVEDYRKRYWMGHYSPAGNHFFAHSLKDTVIDWLEPKPRTYRGDAPSSADFDGYLPTPV
;
A
#
# COMPACT_ATOMS: atom_id res chain seq x y z
N ASP A 1 12.12 15.51 -7.86
CA ASP A 1 11.77 14.87 -9.12
C ASP A 1 10.82 15.78 -9.92
N ASP A 2 11.37 16.45 -10.93
CA ASP A 2 10.69 17.53 -11.69
C ASP A 2 9.43 17.00 -12.42
N LEU A 3 9.42 15.74 -12.81
CA LEU A 3 8.26 15.13 -13.50
C LEU A 3 7.06 14.97 -12.55
N MET A 4 7.29 14.50 -11.33
CA MET A 4 6.21 14.37 -10.34
C MET A 4 5.67 15.74 -9.90
N VAL A 5 6.54 16.72 -9.76
CA VAL A 5 6.14 18.12 -9.46
C VAL A 5 5.29 18.67 -10.60
N MET A 6 5.69 18.43 -11.86
CA MET A 6 4.93 18.85 -13.03
C MET A 6 3.55 18.18 -13.10
N LEU A 7 3.48 16.86 -12.95
CA LEU A 7 2.22 16.10 -12.97
C LEU A 7 1.28 16.52 -11.83
N TYR A 8 1.83 16.73 -10.63
CA TYR A 8 1.05 17.23 -9.50
C TYR A 8 0.53 18.67 -9.74
N GLY A 9 1.36 19.53 -10.33
CA GLY A 9 0.97 20.90 -10.69
C GLY A 9 -0.17 20.92 -11.71
N MET A 10 -0.11 20.07 -12.73
CA MET A 10 -1.17 19.93 -13.75
C MET A 10 -2.48 19.45 -13.14
N GLU A 11 -2.43 18.44 -12.25
CA GLU A 11 -3.61 17.87 -11.60
C GLU A 11 -4.29 18.83 -10.63
N ARG A 12 -3.52 19.58 -9.85
CA ARG A 12 -4.03 20.36 -8.70
C ARG A 12 -4.17 21.83 -8.95
N PHE A 13 -3.38 22.39 -9.84
CA PHE A 13 -3.27 23.83 -10.02
C PHE A 13 -3.48 24.27 -11.47
N ASP A 14 -3.88 23.33 -12.33
CA ASP A 14 -4.16 23.57 -13.76
C ASP A 14 -3.01 24.32 -14.47
N VAL A 15 -1.77 24.01 -14.09
CA VAL A 15 -0.60 24.56 -14.80
C VAL A 15 -0.30 23.74 -16.04
N ASP A 16 0.28 24.39 -17.06
CA ASP A 16 0.69 23.70 -18.26
C ASP A 16 1.88 22.79 -18.01
N GLY A 17 1.85 21.61 -18.62
CA GLY A 17 2.98 20.70 -18.67
C GLY A 17 3.78 20.84 -19.97
N ASP A 18 4.90 20.15 -20.07
CA ASP A 18 5.65 19.98 -21.32
C ASP A 18 5.13 18.73 -22.04
N PRO A 19 4.30 18.85 -23.09
CA PRO A 19 3.68 17.72 -23.77
C PRO A 19 4.72 16.72 -24.31
N GLY A 20 5.87 17.22 -24.76
CA GLY A 20 6.94 16.37 -25.26
C GLY A 20 7.59 15.52 -24.18
N LYS A 21 7.74 16.05 -22.97
CA LYS A 21 8.22 15.26 -21.82
C LYS A 21 7.20 14.24 -21.37
N LEU A 22 5.93 14.63 -21.32
CA LEU A 22 4.84 13.74 -20.90
C LEU A 22 4.66 12.59 -21.86
N LYS A 23 4.72 12.86 -23.17
CA LYS A 23 4.65 11.81 -24.20
C LYS A 23 5.82 10.82 -24.07
N ARG A 24 7.06 11.31 -23.95
CA ARG A 24 8.22 10.42 -23.75
C ARG A 24 8.10 9.60 -22.46
N LEU A 25 7.54 10.15 -21.40
CA LEU A 25 7.29 9.42 -20.16
C LEU A 25 6.25 8.31 -20.38
N ALA A 26 5.16 8.62 -21.05
CA ALA A 26 4.11 7.64 -21.36
C ALA A 26 4.63 6.51 -22.25
N ASP A 27 5.37 6.85 -23.31
CA ASP A 27 6.02 5.88 -24.19
C ASP A 27 6.99 4.97 -23.41
N HIS A 28 7.73 5.53 -22.47
CA HIS A 28 8.66 4.78 -21.60
C HIS A 28 7.95 3.85 -20.61
N LEU A 29 6.79 4.26 -20.11
CA LEU A 29 5.99 3.51 -19.14
C LEU A 29 4.97 2.57 -19.78
N ASP A 30 4.89 2.54 -21.12
CA ASP A 30 3.90 1.79 -21.90
C ASP A 30 2.45 2.12 -21.47
N VAL A 31 2.15 3.42 -21.36
CA VAL A 31 0.85 3.95 -20.94
C VAL A 31 0.09 4.46 -22.15
N ASP A 32 -1.04 3.83 -22.44
CA ASP A 32 -2.00 4.28 -23.43
C ASP A 32 -2.91 5.39 -22.87
N GLY A 33 -3.51 6.17 -23.77
CA GLY A 33 -4.60 7.09 -23.40
C GLY A 33 -4.14 8.47 -22.88
N ILE A 34 -2.90 8.87 -23.18
CA ILE A 34 -2.40 10.22 -22.87
C ILE A 34 -2.83 11.30 -23.87
N ASP A 35 -3.61 10.93 -24.90
CA ASP A 35 -4.06 11.86 -25.97
C ASP A 35 -4.89 13.03 -25.41
N GLY A 36 -5.42 12.89 -24.19
CA GLY A 36 -6.13 13.96 -23.48
C GLY A 36 -5.24 14.95 -22.73
N ILE A 37 -3.91 14.78 -22.71
CA ILE A 37 -3.01 15.68 -21.95
C ILE A 37 -3.05 17.12 -22.48
N ASP A 38 -3.21 17.28 -23.79
CA ASP A 38 -3.33 18.59 -24.47
C ASP A 38 -4.78 18.95 -24.78
N ASP A 39 -5.76 18.21 -24.26
CA ASP A 39 -7.18 18.46 -24.51
C ASP A 39 -7.61 19.76 -23.78
N SER A 40 -8.43 20.54 -24.49
CA SER A 40 -9.11 21.69 -23.88
C SER A 40 -10.23 21.30 -22.92
N ASP A 41 -10.64 20.02 -22.94
CA ASP A 41 -11.55 19.42 -21.95
C ASP A 41 -10.76 19.11 -20.67
N GLY A 42 -10.97 19.91 -19.64
CA GLY A 42 -10.26 19.81 -18.36
C GLY A 42 -10.41 18.44 -17.68
N ASP A 43 -11.58 17.79 -17.79
CA ASP A 43 -11.81 16.49 -17.17
C ASP A 43 -10.99 15.39 -17.86
N ARG A 44 -10.90 15.40 -19.19
CA ARG A 44 -10.08 14.45 -19.95
C ARG A 44 -8.59 14.67 -19.70
N ARG A 45 -8.17 15.92 -19.64
CA ARG A 45 -6.79 16.29 -19.31
C ARG A 45 -6.40 15.78 -17.91
N ILE A 46 -7.23 16.04 -16.89
CA ILE A 46 -6.98 15.57 -15.53
C ILE A 46 -6.91 14.04 -15.48
N ALA A 47 -7.82 13.33 -16.13
CA ALA A 47 -7.81 11.86 -16.16
C ALA A 47 -6.52 11.30 -16.77
N SER A 48 -6.04 11.88 -17.90
CA SER A 48 -4.79 11.47 -18.55
C SER A 48 -3.57 11.73 -17.65
N VAL A 49 -3.52 12.89 -16.98
CA VAL A 49 -2.45 13.24 -16.03
C VAL A 49 -2.44 12.29 -14.82
N GLN A 50 -3.61 11.95 -14.29
CA GLN A 50 -3.73 11.00 -13.17
C GLN A 50 -3.25 9.61 -13.58
N GLY A 51 -3.65 9.09 -14.74
CA GLY A 51 -3.19 7.81 -15.24
C GLY A 51 -1.67 7.75 -15.39
N LEU A 52 -1.06 8.80 -15.96
CA LEU A 52 0.38 8.87 -16.12
C LEU A 52 1.11 8.98 -14.77
N LYS A 53 0.56 9.75 -13.84
CA LYS A 53 1.10 9.87 -12.47
C LYS A 53 1.07 8.52 -11.72
N GLU A 54 -0.02 7.79 -11.84
CA GLU A 54 -0.14 6.45 -11.23
C GLU A 54 0.86 5.46 -11.85
N ALA A 55 0.97 5.42 -13.16
CA ALA A 55 1.93 4.56 -13.86
C ALA A 55 3.38 4.86 -13.44
N TYR A 56 3.74 6.14 -13.39
CA TYR A 56 5.05 6.56 -12.90
C TYR A 56 5.26 6.15 -11.43
N GLY A 57 4.26 6.36 -10.58
CA GLY A 57 4.33 5.97 -9.17
C GLY A 57 4.55 4.47 -8.99
N PHE A 58 3.87 3.64 -9.77
CA PHE A 58 4.07 2.18 -9.73
C PHE A 58 5.40 1.73 -10.33
N ALA A 59 5.88 2.37 -11.39
CA ALA A 59 7.22 2.10 -11.93
C ALA A 59 8.31 2.44 -10.89
N ALA A 60 8.21 3.59 -10.24
CA ALA A 60 9.09 3.98 -9.15
C ALA A 60 9.01 3.01 -7.96
N SER A 61 7.82 2.55 -7.62
CA SER A 61 7.63 1.57 -6.53
C SER A 61 8.26 0.22 -6.85
N ARG A 62 8.16 -0.25 -8.10
CA ARG A 62 8.87 -1.47 -8.56
C ARG A 62 10.36 -1.31 -8.44
N PHE A 63 10.91 -0.20 -8.91
CA PHE A 63 12.34 0.09 -8.79
C PHE A 63 12.81 0.09 -7.32
N ILE A 64 12.02 0.70 -6.41
CA ILE A 64 12.34 0.70 -4.97
C ILE A 64 12.34 -0.73 -4.40
N VAL A 65 11.39 -1.56 -4.78
CA VAL A 65 11.33 -2.97 -4.36
C VAL A 65 12.56 -3.73 -4.86
N GLU A 66 12.96 -3.56 -6.13
CA GLU A 66 14.16 -4.17 -6.69
C GLU A 66 15.43 -3.74 -5.93
N GLN A 67 15.55 -2.44 -5.60
CA GLN A 67 16.68 -1.96 -4.79
C GLN A 67 16.66 -2.55 -3.36
N ALA A 68 15.47 -2.69 -2.77
CA ALA A 68 15.33 -3.33 -1.46
C ALA A 68 15.70 -4.82 -1.51
N GLU A 69 15.37 -5.54 -2.58
CA GLU A 69 15.78 -6.93 -2.79
C GLU A 69 17.30 -7.06 -2.86
N HIS A 70 17.96 -6.22 -3.65
CA HIS A 70 19.41 -6.19 -3.70
C HIS A 70 20.03 -5.92 -2.32
N PHE A 71 19.51 -4.92 -1.63
CA PHE A 71 20.00 -4.58 -0.30
C PHE A 71 19.84 -5.74 0.70
N VAL A 72 18.70 -6.40 0.77
CA VAL A 72 18.51 -7.50 1.73
C VAL A 72 19.34 -8.73 1.37
N ALA A 73 19.53 -9.01 0.06
CA ALA A 73 20.41 -10.09 -0.41
C ALA A 73 21.87 -9.84 -0.01
N ASP A 74 22.37 -8.63 -0.19
CA ASP A 74 23.75 -8.25 0.16
C ASP A 74 24.02 -8.28 1.69
N HIS A 75 22.94 -8.20 2.51
CA HIS A 75 23.04 -8.10 3.97
C HIS A 75 22.49 -9.32 4.71
N ASP A 76 22.21 -10.42 4.01
CA ASP A 76 21.62 -11.63 4.59
C ASP A 76 20.34 -11.30 5.41
N LYS A 77 19.44 -10.55 4.79
CA LYS A 77 18.16 -10.12 5.35
C LYS A 77 16.99 -10.66 4.51
N GLU A 78 15.81 -10.57 5.05
CA GLU A 78 14.57 -10.91 4.35
C GLU A 78 13.71 -9.67 4.13
N LEU A 79 13.02 -9.61 2.99
CA LEU A 79 12.10 -8.53 2.65
C LEU A 79 10.65 -8.98 2.91
N LEU A 80 9.95 -8.23 3.75
CA LEU A 80 8.52 -8.37 4.00
C LEU A 80 7.83 -7.11 3.50
N ILE A 81 6.81 -7.27 2.67
CA ILE A 81 6.08 -6.15 2.09
C ILE A 81 4.67 -6.09 2.67
N CYS A 82 4.31 -4.95 3.26
CA CYS A 82 2.97 -4.68 3.76
C CYS A 82 2.27 -3.69 2.84
N LEU A 83 1.14 -4.10 2.25
CA LEU A 83 0.28 -3.22 1.47
C LEU A 83 -0.81 -2.63 2.37
N LEU A 84 -0.83 -1.32 2.48
CA LEU A 84 -1.83 -0.57 3.23
C LEU A 84 -2.04 0.78 2.56
N CYS A 85 -3.26 1.01 2.05
CA CYS A 85 -3.65 2.27 1.47
C CYS A 85 -5.13 2.56 1.76
N PRO A 86 -5.48 3.68 2.40
CA PRO A 86 -6.88 4.02 2.68
C PRO A 86 -7.78 4.05 1.44
N THR A 87 -7.24 4.49 0.29
CA THR A 87 -7.98 4.51 -0.98
C THR A 87 -8.24 3.10 -1.50
N ALA A 88 -7.21 2.24 -1.53
CA ALA A 88 -7.38 0.84 -1.93
C ALA A 88 -8.32 0.10 -0.97
N THR A 89 -8.21 0.33 0.34
CA THR A 89 -9.16 -0.21 1.33
C THR A 89 -10.59 0.21 1.01
N GLU A 90 -10.84 1.51 0.79
CA GLU A 90 -12.19 1.98 0.48
C GLU A 90 -12.75 1.34 -0.79
N GLN A 91 -11.94 1.21 -1.84
CA GLN A 91 -12.34 0.56 -3.09
C GLN A 91 -12.78 -0.90 -2.85
N VAL A 92 -11.98 -1.69 -2.12
CA VAL A 92 -12.36 -3.08 -1.84
C VAL A 92 -13.59 -3.19 -0.95
N LEU A 93 -13.77 -2.30 0.02
CA LEU A 93 -14.97 -2.26 0.88
C LEU A 93 -16.24 -1.92 0.08
N ARG A 94 -16.10 -1.13 -0.99
CA ARG A 94 -17.21 -0.81 -1.92
C ARG A 94 -17.40 -1.84 -3.02
N GLY A 95 -16.60 -2.91 -3.05
CA GLY A 95 -16.63 -3.91 -4.13
C GLY A 95 -16.11 -3.36 -5.47
N GLN A 96 -15.32 -2.32 -5.45
CA GLN A 96 -14.71 -1.70 -6.63
C GLN A 96 -13.33 -2.28 -6.90
N PRO A 97 -12.85 -2.28 -8.16
CA PRO A 97 -11.46 -2.61 -8.46
C PRO A 97 -10.51 -1.64 -7.73
N ARG A 98 -9.47 -2.20 -7.12
CA ARG A 98 -8.44 -1.36 -6.47
C ARG A 98 -7.45 -0.83 -7.52
N TYR A 99 -7.08 0.43 -7.38
CA TYR A 99 -6.16 1.11 -8.29
C TYR A 99 -4.74 0.49 -8.29
N ASP A 100 -4.31 -0.10 -7.17
CA ASP A 100 -2.99 -0.72 -6.99
C ASP A 100 -2.98 -2.24 -7.29
N GLN A 101 -4.04 -2.79 -7.89
CA GLN A 101 -4.16 -4.23 -8.16
C GLN A 101 -3.02 -4.77 -9.03
N GLY A 102 -2.60 -4.00 -10.04
CA GLY A 102 -1.49 -4.36 -10.92
C GLY A 102 -0.17 -4.50 -10.15
N PHE A 103 0.10 -3.59 -9.22
CA PHE A 103 1.28 -3.65 -8.36
C PHE A 103 1.22 -4.82 -7.36
N ALA A 104 0.08 -5.04 -6.72
CA ALA A 104 -0.13 -6.18 -5.82
C ALA A 104 0.07 -7.53 -6.55
N ASN A 105 -0.39 -7.64 -7.79
CA ASN A 105 -0.19 -8.83 -8.62
C ASN A 105 1.30 -9.00 -9.00
N TYR A 106 1.98 -7.92 -9.36
CA TYR A 106 3.42 -7.93 -9.64
C TYR A 106 4.21 -8.50 -8.44
N LEU A 107 3.98 -8.00 -7.24
CA LEU A 107 4.66 -8.45 -6.04
C LEU A 107 4.46 -9.96 -5.79
N ARG A 108 3.22 -10.44 -5.93
CA ARG A 108 2.90 -11.86 -5.75
C ARG A 108 3.53 -12.74 -6.84
N ALA A 109 3.49 -12.30 -8.08
CA ALA A 109 4.09 -13.02 -9.21
C ALA A 109 5.62 -13.09 -9.12
N ALA A 110 6.27 -12.07 -8.55
CA ALA A 110 7.69 -12.06 -8.26
C ALA A 110 8.08 -12.93 -7.05
N GLY A 111 7.11 -13.49 -6.32
CA GLY A 111 7.35 -14.39 -5.19
C GLY A 111 7.64 -13.66 -3.86
N HIS A 112 7.35 -12.36 -3.78
CA HIS A 112 7.52 -11.62 -2.54
C HIS A 112 6.60 -12.10 -1.42
N ARG A 113 7.07 -12.01 -0.19
CA ARG A 113 6.23 -12.16 1.01
C ARG A 113 5.41 -10.90 1.21
N VAL A 114 4.13 -10.96 0.83
CA VAL A 114 3.22 -9.82 0.84
C VAL A 114 2.12 -10.02 1.88
N PHE A 115 2.01 -9.10 2.82
CA PHE A 115 0.86 -8.97 3.70
C PHE A 115 -0.02 -7.82 3.20
N ASP A 116 -1.25 -8.14 2.81
CA ASP A 116 -2.17 -7.18 2.23
C ASP A 116 -3.25 -6.78 3.24
N MET A 117 -3.01 -5.69 3.96
CA MET A 117 -3.93 -5.19 4.98
C MET A 117 -5.27 -4.72 4.39
N ASN A 118 -5.31 -4.35 3.10
CA ASN A 118 -6.56 -3.98 2.45
C ASN A 118 -7.53 -5.17 2.37
N GLU A 119 -7.00 -6.37 2.13
CA GLU A 119 -7.78 -7.61 2.13
C GLU A 119 -8.22 -8.03 3.54
N VAL A 120 -7.39 -7.78 4.55
CA VAL A 120 -7.76 -7.99 5.96
C VAL A 120 -8.94 -7.09 6.33
N HIS A 121 -8.91 -5.82 5.95
CA HIS A 121 -10.05 -4.91 6.16
C HIS A 121 -11.31 -5.39 5.44
N ARG A 122 -11.18 -5.93 4.23
CA ARG A 122 -12.33 -6.48 3.49
C ARG A 122 -12.97 -7.66 4.24
N GLN A 123 -12.14 -8.55 4.81
CA GLN A 123 -12.62 -9.70 5.58
C GLN A 123 -13.30 -9.24 6.88
N ASP A 124 -12.65 -8.39 7.65
CA ASP A 124 -13.18 -7.84 8.91
C ASP A 124 -14.49 -7.07 8.68
N PHE A 125 -14.59 -6.29 7.61
CA PHE A 125 -15.80 -5.55 7.26
C PHE A 125 -17.01 -6.46 7.04
N GLY A 126 -16.79 -7.68 6.53
CA GLY A 126 -17.85 -8.67 6.31
C GLY A 126 -18.58 -9.10 7.60
N ASP A 127 -17.92 -8.92 8.75
CA ASP A 127 -18.49 -9.25 10.07
C ASP A 127 -19.29 -8.10 10.68
N PHE A 128 -19.33 -6.93 10.02
CA PHE A 128 -20.04 -5.75 10.50
C PHE A 128 -21.27 -5.39 9.65
N SER A 129 -22.29 -4.88 10.31
CA SER A 129 -23.45 -4.25 9.66
C SER A 129 -23.30 -2.72 9.64
N LEU A 130 -22.15 -2.23 9.14
CA LEU A 130 -21.79 -0.82 9.10
C LEU A 130 -21.75 -0.29 7.67
N SER A 131 -21.92 1.03 7.51
CA SER A 131 -21.54 1.69 6.27
C SER A 131 -20.03 1.68 6.11
N VAL A 132 -19.52 1.81 4.87
CA VAL A 132 -18.07 1.92 4.60
C VAL A 132 -17.49 3.12 5.34
N GLU A 133 -18.23 4.23 5.38
CA GLU A 133 -17.83 5.45 6.09
C GLU A 133 -17.67 5.22 7.61
N ASP A 134 -18.65 4.55 8.24
CA ASP A 134 -18.61 4.31 9.68
C ASP A 134 -17.54 3.26 10.05
N TYR A 135 -17.34 2.24 9.20
CA TYR A 135 -16.25 1.31 9.35
C TYR A 135 -14.89 2.03 9.27
N ARG A 136 -14.71 2.92 8.29
CA ARG A 136 -13.48 3.69 8.15
C ARG A 136 -13.22 4.59 9.36
N LYS A 137 -14.21 5.30 9.87
CA LYS A 137 -14.08 6.13 11.09
C LYS A 137 -13.59 5.35 12.31
N ARG A 138 -13.86 4.04 12.36
CA ARG A 138 -13.38 3.17 13.44
C ARG A 138 -11.86 3.07 13.46
N TYR A 139 -11.23 3.00 12.29
CA TYR A 139 -9.81 2.71 12.15
C TYR A 139 -8.97 3.89 11.67
N TRP A 140 -9.56 4.92 11.07
CA TRP A 140 -8.83 6.07 10.52
C TRP A 140 -9.31 7.41 11.10
N MET A 141 -8.31 8.30 11.28
CA MET A 141 -8.49 9.70 11.66
C MET A 141 -7.50 10.61 10.89
N GLY A 142 -7.44 10.45 9.58
CA GLY A 142 -6.41 11.00 8.71
C GLY A 142 -5.23 10.03 8.51
N HIS A 143 -4.88 9.30 9.52
CA HIS A 143 -3.98 8.14 9.58
C HIS A 143 -4.67 7.07 10.43
N TYR A 144 -4.04 5.92 10.65
CA TYR A 144 -4.61 4.94 11.58
C TYR A 144 -4.78 5.54 12.99
N SER A 145 -5.98 5.36 13.53
CA SER A 145 -6.27 5.60 14.94
C SER A 145 -5.52 4.60 15.83
N PRO A 146 -5.49 4.78 17.15
CA PRO A 146 -4.98 3.74 18.05
C PRO A 146 -5.64 2.37 17.85
N ALA A 147 -6.95 2.33 17.57
CA ALA A 147 -7.67 1.09 17.25
C ALA A 147 -7.20 0.49 15.91
N GLY A 148 -6.95 1.33 14.89
CA GLY A 148 -6.40 0.91 13.61
C GLY A 148 -4.99 0.34 13.73
N ASN A 149 -4.12 0.98 14.50
CA ASN A 149 -2.77 0.48 14.78
C ASN A 149 -2.80 -0.87 15.52
N HIS A 150 -3.69 -1.01 16.51
CA HIS A 150 -3.86 -2.27 17.21
C HIS A 150 -4.35 -3.38 16.28
N PHE A 151 -5.35 -3.08 15.45
CA PHE A 151 -5.89 -4.01 14.46
C PHE A 151 -4.83 -4.46 13.46
N PHE A 152 -4.03 -3.52 12.93
CA PHE A 152 -2.92 -3.83 12.03
C PHE A 152 -1.89 -4.76 12.70
N ALA A 153 -1.42 -4.41 13.90
CA ALA A 153 -0.41 -5.21 14.61
C ALA A 153 -0.94 -6.62 14.96
N HIS A 154 -2.21 -6.72 15.37
CA HIS A 154 -2.86 -7.99 15.67
C HIS A 154 -2.96 -8.87 14.42
N SER A 155 -3.40 -8.29 13.30
CA SER A 155 -3.59 -9.02 12.03
C SER A 155 -2.26 -9.47 11.41
N LEU A 156 -1.20 -8.66 11.53
CA LEU A 156 0.11 -8.96 10.97
C LEU A 156 0.89 -9.99 11.79
N LYS A 157 0.66 -10.08 13.09
CA LYS A 157 1.47 -10.82 14.07
C LYS A 157 1.74 -12.26 13.64
N ASP A 158 0.71 -13.04 13.38
CA ASP A 158 0.86 -14.45 13.08
C ASP A 158 1.57 -14.67 11.75
N THR A 159 1.28 -13.85 10.75
CA THR A 159 1.97 -13.86 9.45
C THR A 159 3.47 -13.60 9.60
N VAL A 160 3.88 -12.61 10.39
CA VAL A 160 5.30 -12.32 10.64
C VAL A 160 5.95 -13.50 11.38
N ILE A 161 5.28 -14.05 12.40
CA ILE A 161 5.81 -15.20 13.14
C ILE A 161 6.02 -16.40 12.21
N ASP A 162 5.09 -16.66 11.29
CA ASP A 162 5.20 -17.76 10.33
C ASP A 162 6.36 -17.57 9.34
N TRP A 163 6.68 -16.32 9.01
CA TRP A 163 7.78 -15.99 8.10
C TRP A 163 9.16 -15.98 8.76
N LEU A 164 9.23 -15.79 10.10
CA LEU A 164 10.51 -15.72 10.80
C LEU A 164 11.15 -17.11 10.98
N GLU A 165 12.44 -17.20 10.64
CA GLU A 165 13.29 -18.33 10.97
C GLU A 165 14.66 -17.83 11.48
N PRO A 166 15.10 -18.22 12.66
CA PRO A 166 14.37 -19.08 13.62
C PRO A 166 13.18 -18.36 14.25
N LYS A 167 12.14 -19.11 14.60
CA LYS A 167 10.97 -18.61 15.30
C LYS A 167 11.38 -17.86 16.57
N PRO A 168 10.68 -16.76 16.96
CA PRO A 168 10.87 -16.13 18.26
C PRO A 168 10.73 -17.14 19.41
N ARG A 169 11.50 -16.99 20.48
CA ARG A 169 11.60 -17.96 21.54
C ARG A 169 10.24 -18.41 22.13
N THR A 170 9.31 -17.48 22.28
CA THR A 170 7.93 -17.73 22.77
C THR A 170 7.07 -18.58 21.83
N TYR A 171 7.48 -18.74 20.57
CA TYR A 171 6.74 -19.49 19.54
C TYR A 171 7.48 -20.76 19.09
N ARG A 172 8.56 -21.15 19.79
CA ARG A 172 9.20 -22.44 19.59
C ARG A 172 8.45 -23.50 20.39
N GLY A 173 8.36 -24.71 19.85
CA GLY A 173 7.64 -25.80 20.51
C GLY A 173 8.20 -26.22 21.88
N ASP A 174 9.41 -25.81 22.21
CA ASP A 174 10.10 -26.02 23.50
C ASP A 174 9.94 -24.82 24.46
N ALA A 175 9.24 -23.76 24.05
CA ALA A 175 8.99 -22.61 24.92
C ALA A 175 7.97 -22.95 26.01
N PRO A 176 8.12 -22.42 27.24
CA PRO A 176 7.12 -22.59 28.30
C PRO A 176 5.77 -22.05 27.81
N SER A 177 4.69 -22.77 28.10
CA SER A 177 3.33 -22.52 27.63
C SER A 177 2.68 -21.23 28.18
N SER A 178 3.36 -20.51 29.07
CA SER A 178 2.93 -19.21 29.60
C SER A 178 4.09 -18.23 29.59
N ALA A 179 3.90 -17.08 28.94
CA ALA A 179 4.77 -15.93 29.15
C ALA A 179 4.40 -15.31 30.50
N ASP A 180 5.39 -15.19 31.37
CA ASP A 180 5.24 -14.42 32.62
C ASP A 180 5.32 -12.94 32.26
N PHE A 181 4.19 -12.24 32.36
CA PHE A 181 4.07 -10.82 32.14
C PHE A 181 4.13 -10.01 33.45
N ASP A 182 4.48 -10.65 34.59
CA ASP A 182 4.64 -9.94 35.86
C ASP A 182 5.70 -8.85 35.74
N GLY A 183 5.29 -7.63 35.97
CA GLY A 183 6.12 -6.42 35.86
C GLY A 183 6.03 -5.64 34.55
N TYR A 184 5.32 -6.14 33.51
CA TYR A 184 5.11 -5.41 32.27
C TYR A 184 3.86 -4.53 32.24
N LEU A 185 2.86 -4.86 33.03
CA LEU A 185 1.66 -4.04 33.20
C LEU A 185 1.60 -3.50 34.60
N PRO A 186 1.28 -2.21 34.81
CA PRO A 186 1.04 -1.68 36.14
C PRO A 186 -0.13 -2.47 36.75
N THR A 187 0.08 -2.96 37.97
CA THR A 187 -0.99 -3.60 38.75
C THR A 187 -2.20 -2.65 38.78
N PRO A 188 -3.40 -3.08 38.39
CA PRO A 188 -4.58 -2.24 38.50
C PRO A 188 -4.73 -1.81 39.98
N VAL A 189 -4.83 -0.48 40.20
CA VAL A 189 -5.09 0.12 41.50
C VAL A 189 -6.57 -0.02 41.83
#